data_f14b09952433503683a7bca676192e58
#
_entry.id   f14b09952433503683a7bca676192e58
#
_cell.length_a   1.000
_cell.length_b   1.000
_cell.length_c   1.000
_cell.angle_alpha   90.00
_cell.angle_beta   90.00
_cell.angle_gamma   90.00
#
_symmetry.space_group_name_H-M   'P 1'
#
loop_
_entity.id
_entity.type
_entity.pdbx_description
1 polymer ?
#
loop_
_entity_poly.entity_id
_entity_poly.type
_entity_poly.pdbx_seq_one_letter_code
_entity_poly.pdbx_strand_id
1 'polypeptide(L)'
;MFNKSNALMVFSTLIFSAALSAQDYTYDPQRSAVLLVDPYNEFLSEGGLLYPISKETLDANNAIANMKDLVNAARASGMKVIYVPHHHYREGDYDGWKFGGGSGCVFKAGTWNVEYHPDLQKQPGDLEARQHWKSSGFANTDLDFLLKLHGIDHVILAGMRANTCIESTARYAVELGYHTTLLTDAIGAFNMREMQAAVEIDYPVIGHNVLSTRELIAAIE
;
A
#
# COMPACT_ATOMS: atom_id res chain seq x y z
N MET A 1 69.21 4.18 -7.72
CA MET A 1 68.30 5.24 -7.19
C MET A 1 67.07 5.26 -8.08
N PHE A 2 65.99 4.58 -7.66
CA PHE A 2 64.72 4.63 -8.40
C PHE A 2 63.74 5.51 -7.63
N ASN A 3 63.33 6.59 -8.25
CA ASN A 3 62.37 7.54 -7.72
C ASN A 3 60.96 7.03 -7.93
N LYS A 4 60.24 6.68 -6.85
CA LYS A 4 58.82 6.29 -6.91
C LYS A 4 57.95 7.54 -6.80
N SER A 5 57.40 7.94 -7.92
CA SER A 5 56.37 9.00 -8.00
C SER A 5 55.05 8.40 -7.56
N ASN A 6 54.55 8.82 -6.41
CA ASN A 6 53.18 8.46 -5.93
C ASN A 6 52.16 9.34 -6.67
N ALA A 7 51.45 8.75 -7.63
CA ALA A 7 50.29 9.40 -8.23
C ALA A 7 49.08 9.13 -7.31
N LEU A 8 48.62 10.18 -6.64
CA LEU A 8 47.41 10.17 -5.85
C LEU A 8 46.21 10.28 -6.82
N MET A 9 45.52 9.16 -7.06
CA MET A 9 44.29 9.13 -7.85
C MET A 9 43.15 9.65 -6.97
N VAL A 10 42.73 10.89 -7.20
CA VAL A 10 41.52 11.45 -6.59
C VAL A 10 40.32 10.91 -7.37
N PHE A 11 39.62 9.93 -6.79
CA PHE A 11 38.31 9.53 -7.29
C PHE A 11 37.28 10.59 -6.90
N SER A 12 36.94 11.44 -7.88
CA SER A 12 35.80 12.34 -7.77
C SER A 12 34.54 11.50 -7.94
N THR A 13 33.87 11.15 -6.83
CA THR A 13 32.52 10.57 -6.84
C THR A 13 31.54 11.66 -7.26
N LEU A 14 31.21 11.68 -8.55
CA LEU A 14 30.04 12.39 -9.05
C LEU A 14 28.82 11.67 -8.52
N ILE A 15 28.26 12.21 -7.43
CA ILE A 15 26.91 11.85 -6.98
C ILE A 15 25.94 12.43 -8.03
N PHE A 16 25.53 11.60 -8.97
CA PHE A 16 24.39 11.91 -9.81
C PHE A 16 23.16 11.79 -8.91
N SER A 17 22.76 12.89 -8.28
CA SER A 17 21.41 13.06 -7.78
C SER A 17 20.51 13.19 -9.02
N ALA A 18 20.07 12.07 -9.55
CA ALA A 18 18.91 12.06 -10.42
C ALA A 18 17.71 12.40 -9.53
N ALA A 19 17.40 13.70 -9.45
CA ALA A 19 16.04 14.09 -9.14
C ALA A 19 15.21 13.47 -10.27
N LEU A 20 14.56 12.31 -10.01
CA LEU A 20 13.42 11.90 -10.80
C LEU A 20 12.44 13.07 -10.70
N SER A 21 12.32 13.83 -11.77
CA SER A 21 11.21 14.74 -11.93
C SER A 21 9.97 13.85 -11.78
N ALA A 22 9.18 14.07 -10.72
CA ALA A 22 7.82 13.58 -10.71
C ALA A 22 7.25 13.97 -12.08
N GLN A 23 6.98 12.97 -12.91
CA GLN A 23 6.31 13.22 -14.16
C GLN A 23 5.02 13.90 -13.74
N ASP A 24 4.71 15.09 -14.28
CA ASP A 24 3.49 15.84 -13.97
C ASP A 24 2.30 14.98 -14.39
N TYR A 25 1.94 14.04 -13.50
CA TYR A 25 0.88 13.09 -13.73
C TYR A 25 -0.41 13.68 -13.20
N THR A 26 -1.35 13.91 -14.10
CA THR A 26 -2.67 14.38 -13.72
C THR A 26 -3.52 13.18 -13.32
N TYR A 27 -3.99 13.17 -12.10
CA TYR A 27 -4.93 12.16 -11.61
C TYR A 27 -6.34 12.48 -12.07
N ASP A 28 -6.76 11.84 -13.17
CA ASP A 28 -8.15 11.90 -13.61
C ASP A 28 -9.04 11.07 -12.64
N PRO A 29 -9.96 11.68 -11.89
CA PRO A 29 -10.81 10.96 -10.94
C PRO A 29 -11.66 9.87 -11.59
N GLN A 30 -11.97 9.98 -12.88
CA GLN A 30 -12.79 8.99 -13.58
C GLN A 30 -11.97 7.76 -14.01
N ARG A 31 -10.64 7.87 -14.04
CA ARG A 31 -9.70 6.81 -14.43
C ARG A 31 -8.81 6.35 -13.29
N SER A 32 -8.92 6.95 -12.12
CA SER A 32 -8.10 6.64 -10.94
C SER A 32 -8.94 6.04 -9.83
N ALA A 33 -8.35 5.17 -9.03
CA ALA A 33 -8.96 4.63 -7.83
C ALA A 33 -7.96 4.50 -6.68
N VAL A 34 -8.43 4.81 -5.47
CA VAL A 34 -7.73 4.46 -4.23
C VAL A 34 -8.03 3.01 -3.90
N LEU A 35 -6.99 2.19 -3.79
CA LEU A 35 -7.05 0.83 -3.25
C LEU A 35 -6.70 0.89 -1.77
N LEU A 36 -7.71 0.76 -0.91
CA LEU A 36 -7.53 0.74 0.54
C LEU A 36 -7.41 -0.72 1.00
N VAL A 37 -6.17 -1.14 1.25
CA VAL A 37 -5.81 -2.53 1.51
C VAL A 37 -5.85 -2.82 3.00
N ASP A 38 -6.60 -3.83 3.41
CA ASP A 38 -6.65 -4.38 4.78
C ASP A 38 -6.88 -3.34 5.90
N PRO A 39 -7.83 -2.38 5.79
CA PRO A 39 -7.99 -1.32 6.78
C PRO A 39 -8.74 -1.80 8.04
N TYR A 40 -8.31 -2.91 8.60
CA TYR A 40 -8.97 -3.61 9.70
C TYR A 40 -8.58 -3.11 11.10
N ASN A 41 -9.50 -3.27 12.05
CA ASN A 41 -9.22 -3.09 13.47
C ASN A 41 -8.06 -3.97 13.95
N GLU A 42 -7.88 -5.15 13.36
CA GLU A 42 -6.75 -6.06 13.63
C GLU A 42 -5.40 -5.36 13.61
N PHE A 43 -5.17 -4.46 12.63
CA PHE A 43 -3.93 -3.70 12.47
C PHE A 43 -3.98 -2.30 13.08
N LEU A 44 -5.16 -1.64 13.00
CA LEU A 44 -5.27 -0.19 13.12
C LEU A 44 -5.84 0.26 14.46
N SER A 45 -6.47 -0.62 15.23
CA SER A 45 -7.17 -0.26 16.45
C SER A 45 -6.56 -0.89 17.69
N GLU A 46 -6.55 -0.15 18.79
CA GLU A 46 -6.22 -0.71 20.11
C GLU A 46 -7.13 -1.89 20.43
N GLY A 47 -6.53 -3.04 20.78
CA GLY A 47 -7.23 -4.31 20.95
C GLY A 47 -7.13 -5.26 19.77
N GLY A 48 -6.72 -4.81 18.59
CA GLY A 48 -6.33 -5.67 17.47
C GLY A 48 -5.07 -6.47 17.80
N LEU A 49 -5.00 -7.73 17.39
CA LEU A 49 -3.86 -8.61 17.74
C LEU A 49 -2.55 -8.17 17.09
N LEU A 50 -2.63 -7.53 15.92
CA LEU A 50 -1.48 -7.02 15.19
C LEU A 50 -1.20 -5.53 15.44
N TYR A 51 -2.11 -4.82 16.12
CA TYR A 51 -1.92 -3.40 16.43
C TYR A 51 -0.66 -3.12 17.26
N PRO A 52 -0.32 -3.90 18.33
CA PRO A 52 0.86 -3.60 19.14
C PRO A 52 2.17 -3.58 18.36
N ILE A 53 2.28 -4.40 17.32
CA ILE A 53 3.48 -4.46 16.47
C ILE A 53 3.42 -3.49 15.29
N SER A 54 2.23 -2.98 14.93
CA SER A 54 2.05 -1.99 13.87
C SER A 54 2.12 -0.56 14.37
N LYS A 55 1.86 -0.34 15.66
CA LYS A 55 1.66 0.97 16.28
C LYS A 55 2.80 1.96 16.02
N GLU A 56 4.06 1.50 16.12
CA GLU A 56 5.22 2.37 15.91
C GLU A 56 5.17 3.06 14.52
N THR A 57 4.90 2.31 13.47
CA THR A 57 4.86 2.84 12.10
C THR A 57 3.60 3.65 11.82
N LEU A 58 2.48 3.25 12.41
CA LEU A 58 1.22 3.99 12.30
C LEU A 58 1.33 5.38 12.93
N ASP A 59 1.94 5.47 14.11
CA ASP A 59 2.14 6.73 14.82
C ASP A 59 3.19 7.61 14.13
N ALA A 60 4.32 7.03 13.72
CA ALA A 60 5.41 7.76 13.08
C ALA A 60 4.98 8.47 11.80
N ASN A 61 4.08 7.88 11.05
CA ASN A 61 3.58 8.41 9.78
C ASN A 61 2.22 9.10 9.89
N ASN A 62 1.59 9.11 11.06
CA ASN A 62 0.19 9.53 11.21
C ASN A 62 -0.74 8.79 10.22
N ALA A 63 -0.45 7.51 10.00
CA ALA A 63 -0.93 6.74 8.84
C ALA A 63 -2.46 6.65 8.77
N ILE A 64 -3.16 6.48 9.92
CA ILE A 64 -4.62 6.37 9.96
C ILE A 64 -5.27 7.68 9.53
N ALA A 65 -4.77 8.82 10.01
CA ALA A 65 -5.28 10.12 9.61
C ALA A 65 -5.02 10.38 8.12
N ASN A 66 -3.84 10.05 7.61
CA ASN A 66 -3.50 10.17 6.20
C ASN A 66 -4.39 9.26 5.32
N MET A 67 -4.67 8.02 5.72
CA MET A 67 -5.64 7.16 5.04
C MET A 67 -7.03 7.79 4.99
N LYS A 68 -7.49 8.37 6.11
CA LYS A 68 -8.77 9.06 6.22
C LYS A 68 -8.84 10.27 5.29
N ASP A 69 -7.82 11.11 5.31
CA ASP A 69 -7.76 12.31 4.46
C ASP A 69 -7.73 11.92 2.98
N LEU A 70 -6.97 10.90 2.63
CA LEU A 70 -6.90 10.33 1.27
C LEU A 70 -8.28 9.87 0.77
N VAL A 71 -8.98 9.02 1.53
CA VAL A 71 -10.28 8.50 1.09
C VAL A 71 -11.35 9.59 1.02
N ASN A 72 -11.26 10.61 1.88
CA ASN A 72 -12.16 11.76 1.84
C ASN A 72 -11.90 12.62 0.59
N ALA A 73 -10.65 12.90 0.27
CA ALA A 73 -10.29 13.66 -0.94
C ALA A 73 -10.67 12.88 -2.21
N ALA A 74 -10.43 11.57 -2.25
CA ALA A 74 -10.85 10.73 -3.37
C ALA A 74 -12.36 10.77 -3.59
N ARG A 75 -13.15 10.61 -2.52
CA ARG A 75 -14.62 10.71 -2.60
C ARG A 75 -15.09 12.08 -3.04
N ALA A 76 -14.49 13.15 -2.52
CA ALA A 76 -14.84 14.52 -2.86
C ALA A 76 -14.58 14.85 -4.34
N SER A 77 -13.51 14.30 -4.92
CA SER A 77 -13.19 14.47 -6.35
C SER A 77 -13.99 13.55 -7.29
N GLY A 78 -14.78 12.61 -6.74
CA GLY A 78 -15.49 11.58 -7.52
C GLY A 78 -14.65 10.38 -7.91
N MET A 79 -13.42 10.28 -7.41
CA MET A 79 -12.56 9.11 -7.58
C MET A 79 -13.12 7.91 -6.82
N LYS A 80 -12.97 6.72 -7.37
CA LYS A 80 -13.40 5.49 -6.70
C LYS A 80 -12.50 5.15 -5.52
N VAL A 81 -13.13 4.73 -4.42
CA VAL A 81 -12.46 4.05 -3.32
C VAL A 81 -12.83 2.57 -3.38
N ILE A 82 -11.84 1.70 -3.46
CA ILE A 82 -12.02 0.25 -3.55
C ILE A 82 -11.33 -0.38 -2.34
N TYR A 83 -12.11 -1.03 -1.50
CA TYR A 83 -11.59 -1.82 -0.39
C TYR A 83 -11.04 -3.13 -0.91
N VAL A 84 -9.85 -3.49 -0.46
CA VAL A 84 -9.13 -4.70 -0.87
C VAL A 84 -8.85 -5.54 0.36
N PRO A 85 -9.85 -6.32 0.83
CA PRO A 85 -9.79 -7.01 2.11
C PRO A 85 -9.01 -8.32 2.06
N HIS A 86 -8.26 -8.61 3.14
CA HIS A 86 -7.68 -9.94 3.39
C HIS A 86 -8.78 -10.94 3.75
N HIS A 87 -8.52 -12.21 3.46
CA HIS A 87 -9.40 -13.31 3.80
C HIS A 87 -9.68 -13.39 5.32
N HIS A 88 -10.95 -13.51 5.66
CA HIS A 88 -11.39 -13.71 7.02
C HIS A 88 -11.33 -15.21 7.35
N TYR A 89 -10.37 -15.57 8.21
CA TYR A 89 -10.09 -16.94 8.58
C TYR A 89 -11.28 -17.67 9.17
N ARG A 90 -11.55 -18.87 8.67
CA ARG A 90 -12.47 -19.87 9.23
C ARG A 90 -11.70 -21.15 9.52
N GLU A 91 -12.18 -21.93 10.45
CA GLU A 91 -11.59 -23.23 10.76
C GLU A 91 -11.52 -24.11 9.50
N GLY A 92 -10.36 -24.69 9.24
CA GLY A 92 -10.11 -25.52 8.07
C GLY A 92 -9.62 -24.79 6.81
N ASP A 93 -9.69 -23.48 6.74
CA ASP A 93 -9.36 -22.69 5.52
C ASP A 93 -7.96 -22.95 4.97
N TYR A 94 -6.98 -23.24 5.83
CA TYR A 94 -5.59 -23.48 5.42
C TYR A 94 -5.15 -24.93 5.57
N ASP A 95 -6.08 -25.83 5.78
CA ASP A 95 -5.80 -27.26 5.87
C ASP A 95 -5.21 -27.76 4.56
N GLY A 96 -4.09 -28.44 4.66
CA GLY A 96 -3.36 -28.93 3.51
C GLY A 96 -2.46 -27.91 2.79
N TRP A 97 -2.44 -26.63 3.21
CA TRP A 97 -1.49 -25.66 2.65
C TRP A 97 -0.07 -25.95 3.12
N LYS A 98 0.83 -26.24 2.17
CA LYS A 98 2.21 -26.60 2.46
C LYS A 98 2.99 -25.49 3.19
N PHE A 99 2.69 -24.21 2.90
CA PHE A 99 3.41 -23.05 3.43
C PHE A 99 2.53 -22.18 4.34
N GLY A 100 1.59 -22.79 5.00
CA GLY A 100 0.81 -22.19 6.07
C GLY A 100 0.03 -20.95 5.70
N GLY A 101 -1.16 -20.89 6.11
CA GLY A 101 -1.97 -19.70 6.11
C GLY A 101 -1.61 -18.82 7.30
N GLY A 102 -2.32 -18.67 8.18
CA GLY A 102 -2.14 -18.00 9.45
C GLY A 102 -2.25 -18.98 10.61
N SER A 103 -2.02 -18.48 11.78
CA SER A 103 -2.20 -19.22 13.02
C SER A 103 -3.67 -19.54 13.37
N GLY A 104 -4.63 -19.09 12.54
CA GLY A 104 -6.06 -19.13 12.86
C GLY A 104 -6.47 -18.16 13.96
N CYS A 105 -5.56 -17.33 14.43
CA CYS A 105 -5.80 -16.34 15.49
C CYS A 105 -6.10 -14.95 14.93
N VAL A 106 -5.44 -14.59 13.83
CA VAL A 106 -5.60 -13.28 13.18
C VAL A 106 -6.65 -13.32 12.07
N PHE A 107 -7.29 -12.21 11.79
CA PHE A 107 -8.35 -12.07 10.79
C PHE A 107 -9.49 -13.07 10.93
N LYS A 108 -9.85 -13.43 12.16
CA LYS A 108 -10.89 -14.44 12.41
C LYS A 108 -12.26 -13.92 11.99
N ALA A 109 -12.94 -14.69 11.13
CA ALA A 109 -14.28 -14.37 10.64
C ALA A 109 -15.30 -14.16 11.78
N GLY A 110 -16.12 -13.13 11.65
CA GLY A 110 -17.17 -12.81 12.62
C GLY A 110 -16.68 -12.16 13.91
N THR A 111 -15.44 -11.67 13.94
CA THR A 111 -14.91 -10.91 15.08
C THR A 111 -14.77 -9.43 14.72
N TRP A 112 -14.77 -8.57 15.71
CA TRP A 112 -14.50 -7.14 15.58
C TRP A 112 -13.15 -6.86 14.88
N ASN A 113 -12.18 -7.74 15.00
CA ASN A 113 -10.86 -7.59 14.41
C ASN A 113 -10.88 -7.43 12.88
N VAL A 114 -11.84 -8.07 12.21
CA VAL A 114 -12.01 -8.00 10.75
C VAL A 114 -13.04 -6.96 10.30
N GLU A 115 -13.55 -6.16 11.21
CA GLU A 115 -14.28 -4.96 10.85
C GLU A 115 -13.31 -3.85 10.45
N TYR A 116 -13.72 -2.99 9.53
CA TYR A 116 -12.92 -1.83 9.14
C TYR A 116 -12.77 -0.84 10.30
N HIS A 117 -11.62 -0.19 10.37
CA HIS A 117 -11.37 0.86 11.36
C HIS A 117 -12.49 1.94 11.33
N PRO A 118 -12.93 2.46 12.51
CA PRO A 118 -14.04 3.42 12.57
C PRO A 118 -13.92 4.63 11.65
N ASP A 119 -12.71 5.15 11.45
CA ASP A 119 -12.42 6.28 10.56
C ASP A 119 -12.37 5.89 9.07
N LEU A 120 -12.35 4.60 8.76
CA LEU A 120 -12.18 4.06 7.41
C LEU A 120 -13.36 3.19 6.98
N GLN A 121 -14.55 3.48 7.51
CA GLN A 121 -15.75 2.75 7.16
C GLN A 121 -16.15 2.97 5.70
N LYS A 122 -16.59 1.91 5.05
CA LYS A 122 -17.13 1.94 3.70
C LYS A 122 -18.36 2.84 3.63
N GLN A 123 -18.42 3.69 2.60
CA GLN A 123 -19.53 4.60 2.34
C GLN A 123 -20.31 4.21 1.07
N PRO A 124 -21.55 4.69 0.91
CA PRO A 124 -22.28 4.50 -0.33
C PRO A 124 -21.49 5.00 -1.55
N GLY A 125 -21.33 4.14 -2.54
CA GLY A 125 -20.52 4.41 -3.74
C GLY A 125 -19.11 3.83 -3.72
N ASP A 126 -18.61 3.42 -2.55
CA ASP A 126 -17.36 2.67 -2.45
C ASP A 126 -17.55 1.23 -2.95
N LEU A 127 -16.51 0.69 -3.54
CA LEU A 127 -16.46 -0.68 -4.01
C LEU A 127 -15.68 -1.57 -3.03
N GLU A 128 -15.85 -2.86 -3.17
CA GLU A 128 -15.11 -3.85 -2.38
C GLU A 128 -14.79 -5.06 -3.24
N ALA A 129 -13.52 -5.40 -3.34
CA ALA A 129 -13.08 -6.60 -4.02
C ALA A 129 -13.31 -7.85 -3.15
N ARG A 130 -13.32 -9.03 -3.76
CA ARG A 130 -13.27 -10.28 -3.00
C ARG A 130 -11.98 -10.36 -2.18
N GLN A 131 -12.09 -11.00 -1.03
CA GLN A 131 -10.98 -11.20 -0.10
C GLN A 131 -9.81 -11.92 -0.77
N HIS A 132 -8.61 -11.34 -0.66
CA HIS A 132 -7.38 -11.99 -1.09
C HIS A 132 -6.83 -12.90 0.01
N TRP A 133 -6.24 -14.03 -0.39
CA TRP A 133 -5.85 -15.08 0.56
C TRP A 133 -4.47 -14.87 1.21
N LYS A 134 -3.60 -14.12 0.58
CA LYS A 134 -2.23 -13.87 1.06
C LYS A 134 -1.87 -12.40 0.93
N SER A 135 -1.05 -12.04 -0.05
CA SER A 135 -0.50 -10.69 -0.10
C SER A 135 -1.07 -9.84 -1.23
N SER A 136 -1.35 -10.42 -2.40
CA SER A 136 -1.81 -9.61 -3.52
C SER A 136 -3.32 -9.46 -3.56
N GLY A 137 -3.79 -8.22 -3.58
CA GLY A 137 -5.20 -7.89 -3.78
C GLY A 137 -5.76 -8.35 -5.12
N PHE A 138 -4.91 -8.65 -6.09
CA PHE A 138 -5.32 -9.17 -7.41
C PHE A 138 -5.38 -10.69 -7.48
N ALA A 139 -4.54 -11.39 -6.71
CA ALA A 139 -4.41 -12.83 -6.84
C ALA A 139 -5.66 -13.57 -6.34
N ASN A 140 -6.36 -14.24 -7.26
CA ASN A 140 -7.60 -14.99 -7.02
C ASN A 140 -8.77 -14.14 -6.50
N THR A 141 -8.81 -12.86 -6.91
CA THR A 141 -9.90 -11.93 -6.60
C THR A 141 -10.55 -11.41 -7.87
N ASP A 142 -11.53 -10.54 -7.71
CA ASP A 142 -12.19 -9.83 -8.80
C ASP A 142 -11.71 -8.38 -8.96
N LEU A 143 -10.61 -7.98 -8.29
CA LEU A 143 -10.14 -6.60 -8.30
C LEU A 143 -9.85 -6.08 -9.72
N ASP A 144 -9.15 -6.86 -10.55
CA ASP A 144 -8.86 -6.49 -11.94
C ASP A 144 -10.16 -6.29 -12.75
N PHE A 145 -11.14 -7.16 -12.54
CA PHE A 145 -12.46 -7.04 -13.19
C PHE A 145 -13.17 -5.75 -12.75
N LEU A 146 -13.19 -5.43 -11.45
CA LEU A 146 -13.81 -4.21 -10.93
C LEU A 146 -13.15 -2.96 -11.51
N LEU A 147 -11.83 -2.90 -11.55
CA LEU A 147 -11.10 -1.78 -12.11
C LEU A 147 -11.44 -1.57 -13.59
N LYS A 148 -11.41 -2.64 -14.40
CA LYS A 148 -11.75 -2.59 -15.82
C LYS A 148 -13.21 -2.23 -16.08
N LEU A 149 -14.13 -2.76 -15.24
CA LEU A 149 -15.56 -2.43 -15.34
C LEU A 149 -15.84 -0.94 -15.17
N HIS A 150 -15.04 -0.27 -14.33
CA HIS A 150 -15.17 1.16 -14.06
C HIS A 150 -14.22 2.04 -14.90
N GLY A 151 -13.48 1.45 -15.85
CA GLY A 151 -12.56 2.19 -16.73
C GLY A 151 -11.32 2.73 -16.00
N ILE A 152 -10.96 2.14 -14.87
CA ILE A 152 -9.81 2.54 -14.05
C ILE A 152 -8.54 1.94 -14.64
N ASP A 153 -7.54 2.78 -14.87
CA ASP A 153 -6.19 2.38 -15.28
C ASP A 153 -5.08 2.97 -14.36
N HIS A 154 -5.49 3.71 -13.33
CA HIS A 154 -4.63 4.26 -12.31
C HIS A 154 -5.04 3.75 -10.94
N VAL A 155 -4.08 3.20 -10.21
CA VAL A 155 -4.30 2.73 -8.85
C VAL A 155 -3.37 3.42 -7.86
N ILE A 156 -3.93 3.87 -6.75
CA ILE A 156 -3.25 4.54 -5.64
C ILE A 156 -3.39 3.62 -4.44
N LEU A 157 -2.28 3.17 -3.87
CA LEU A 157 -2.28 2.17 -2.80
C LEU A 157 -2.05 2.80 -1.43
N ALA A 158 -2.94 2.47 -0.48
CA ALA A 158 -2.86 2.83 0.93
C ALA A 158 -3.32 1.65 1.80
N GLY A 159 -2.96 1.64 3.08
CA GLY A 159 -3.38 0.60 4.02
C GLY A 159 -2.24 -0.24 4.60
N MET A 160 -2.48 -1.51 4.77
CA MET A 160 -1.60 -2.47 5.45
C MET A 160 -1.25 -3.64 4.53
N ARG A 161 -0.07 -4.23 4.62
CA ARG A 161 1.19 -3.74 5.17
C ARG A 161 2.11 -3.32 4.03
N ALA A 162 2.95 -2.33 4.28
CA ALA A 162 3.85 -1.73 3.30
C ALA A 162 4.63 -2.75 2.47
N ASN A 163 5.36 -3.65 3.13
CA ASN A 163 6.27 -4.64 2.51
C ASN A 163 5.61 -6.00 2.18
N THR A 164 4.29 -6.09 2.23
CA THR A 164 3.56 -7.33 1.89
C THR A 164 2.35 -7.03 1.00
N CYS A 165 1.17 -6.74 1.59
CA CYS A 165 -0.04 -6.62 0.78
C CYS A 165 -0.01 -5.38 -0.13
N ILE A 166 0.53 -4.25 0.33
CA ILE A 166 0.71 -3.07 -0.51
C ILE A 166 1.69 -3.39 -1.65
N GLU A 167 2.89 -3.84 -1.31
CA GLU A 167 3.94 -4.16 -2.30
C GLU A 167 3.49 -5.22 -3.31
N SER A 168 2.95 -6.34 -2.83
CA SER A 168 2.50 -7.43 -3.72
C SER A 168 1.36 -7.00 -4.63
N THR A 169 0.44 -6.17 -4.13
CA THR A 169 -0.65 -5.61 -4.93
C THR A 169 -0.13 -4.64 -5.97
N ALA A 170 0.85 -3.78 -5.60
CA ALA A 170 1.47 -2.83 -6.52
C ALA A 170 2.24 -3.54 -7.65
N ARG A 171 3.06 -4.54 -7.33
CA ARG A 171 3.78 -5.34 -8.33
C ARG A 171 2.82 -5.99 -9.31
N TYR A 172 1.74 -6.57 -8.80
CA TYR A 172 0.73 -7.20 -9.65
C TYR A 172 -0.04 -6.19 -10.52
N ALA A 173 -0.33 -4.99 -9.98
CA ALA A 173 -0.94 -3.91 -10.73
C ALA A 173 -0.09 -3.50 -11.94
N VAL A 174 1.22 -3.31 -11.73
CA VAL A 174 2.17 -2.97 -12.81
C VAL A 174 2.21 -4.05 -13.89
N GLU A 175 2.27 -5.34 -13.49
CA GLU A 175 2.25 -6.47 -14.43
C GLU A 175 0.95 -6.54 -15.26
N LEU A 176 -0.16 -6.08 -14.71
CA LEU A 176 -1.45 -5.98 -15.42
C LEU A 176 -1.59 -4.70 -16.25
N GLY A 177 -0.60 -3.79 -16.20
CA GLY A 177 -0.56 -2.57 -17.01
C GLY A 177 -1.22 -1.35 -16.35
N TYR A 178 -1.50 -1.38 -15.04
CA TYR A 178 -2.00 -0.22 -14.32
C TYR A 178 -0.87 0.78 -14.05
N HIS A 179 -1.16 2.07 -14.21
CA HIS A 179 -0.32 3.09 -13.60
C HIS A 179 -0.48 3.03 -12.08
N THR A 180 0.63 2.91 -11.37
CA THR A 180 0.62 2.60 -9.94
C THR A 180 1.30 3.70 -9.15
N THR A 181 0.58 4.30 -8.20
CA THR A 181 1.09 5.25 -7.22
C THR A 181 1.14 4.59 -5.85
N LEU A 182 2.31 4.66 -5.20
CA LEU A 182 2.54 4.16 -3.85
C LEU A 182 2.67 5.35 -2.90
N LEU A 183 1.97 5.30 -1.77
CA LEU A 183 2.04 6.35 -0.75
C LEU A 183 3.08 6.00 0.30
N THR A 184 3.77 7.03 0.81
CA THR A 184 4.84 6.85 1.79
C THR A 184 4.35 6.94 3.23
N ASP A 185 3.17 7.53 3.46
CA ASP A 185 2.66 7.92 4.78
C ASP A 185 1.21 7.50 5.08
N ALA A 186 0.44 7.02 4.08
CA ALA A 186 -0.87 6.40 4.29
C ALA A 186 -0.77 4.86 4.35
N ILE A 187 0.31 4.36 4.92
CA ILE A 187 0.62 2.93 5.02
C ILE A 187 1.25 2.62 6.38
N GLY A 188 1.20 1.36 6.80
CA GLY A 188 1.88 0.87 7.98
C GLY A 188 2.65 -0.43 7.74
N ALA A 189 3.55 -0.76 8.67
CA ALA A 189 4.34 -1.98 8.70
C ALA A 189 4.44 -2.50 10.13
N PHE A 190 5.08 -3.64 10.35
CA PHE A 190 5.28 -4.15 11.71
C PHE A 190 6.44 -3.48 12.46
N ASN A 191 7.33 -2.83 11.77
CA ASN A 191 8.42 -2.06 12.36
C ASN A 191 8.98 -1.06 11.33
N MET A 192 9.76 -0.08 11.83
CA MET A 192 10.36 0.96 10.98
C MET A 192 11.33 0.41 9.95
N ARG A 193 12.01 -0.71 10.20
CA ARG A 193 12.93 -1.31 9.24
C ARG A 193 12.18 -1.85 8.00
N GLU A 194 11.06 -2.53 8.22
CA GLU A 194 10.18 -2.98 7.13
C GLU A 194 9.60 -1.80 6.35
N MET A 195 9.18 -0.76 7.08
CA MET A 195 8.64 0.46 6.49
C MET A 195 9.66 1.15 5.60
N GLN A 196 10.88 1.39 6.12
CA GLN A 196 11.96 2.03 5.38
C GLN A 196 12.38 1.21 4.16
N ALA A 197 12.52 -0.11 4.29
CA ALA A 197 12.85 -0.97 3.17
C ALA A 197 11.80 -0.86 2.05
N ALA A 198 10.52 -0.90 2.38
CA ALA A 198 9.45 -0.72 1.40
C ALA A 198 9.53 0.64 0.71
N VAL A 199 9.56 1.73 1.49
CA VAL A 199 9.46 3.10 0.95
C VAL A 199 10.73 3.53 0.21
N GLU A 200 11.92 3.21 0.75
CA GLU A 200 13.19 3.72 0.23
C GLU A 200 13.82 2.82 -0.83
N ILE A 201 13.51 1.51 -0.81
CA ILE A 201 14.15 0.52 -1.69
C ILE A 201 13.16 -0.03 -2.72
N ASP A 202 11.99 -0.53 -2.26
CA ASP A 202 11.09 -1.30 -3.13
C ASP A 202 10.15 -0.40 -3.95
N TYR A 203 9.53 0.60 -3.33
CA TYR A 203 8.55 1.45 -3.99
C TYR A 203 9.12 2.22 -5.19
N PRO A 204 10.35 2.77 -5.14
CA PRO A 204 10.95 3.48 -6.29
C PRO A 204 11.19 2.59 -7.52
N VAL A 205 11.26 1.27 -7.35
CA VAL A 205 11.44 0.33 -8.46
C VAL A 205 10.15 -0.34 -8.91
N ILE A 206 9.05 -0.13 -8.18
CA ILE A 206 7.72 -0.69 -8.48
C ILE A 206 6.79 0.39 -9.01
N GLY A 207 6.64 1.48 -8.24
CA GLY A 207 5.67 2.52 -8.51
C GLY A 207 6.09 3.43 -9.66
N HIS A 208 5.11 3.86 -10.45
CA HIS A 208 5.32 4.96 -11.40
C HIS A 208 5.47 6.29 -10.65
N ASN A 209 4.76 6.43 -9.53
CA ASN A 209 4.90 7.54 -8.59
C ASN A 209 5.02 7.02 -7.15
N VAL A 210 5.85 7.68 -6.34
CA VAL A 210 5.96 7.48 -4.90
C VAL A 210 5.79 8.84 -4.26
N LEU A 211 4.68 9.05 -3.55
CA LEU A 211 4.22 10.35 -3.06
C LEU A 211 3.80 10.28 -1.59
N SER A 212 3.83 11.40 -0.91
CA SER A 212 3.07 11.57 0.32
C SER A 212 1.58 11.77 0.03
N THR A 213 0.74 11.50 1.01
CA THR A 213 -0.70 11.75 0.93
C THR A 213 -1.01 13.20 0.57
N ARG A 214 -0.27 14.14 1.16
CA ARG A 214 -0.43 15.57 0.88
C ARG A 214 -0.12 15.93 -0.57
N GLU A 215 0.97 15.38 -1.13
CA GLU A 215 1.33 15.61 -2.54
C GLU A 215 0.28 15.04 -3.49
N LEU A 216 -0.24 13.85 -3.18
CA LEU A 216 -1.31 13.24 -3.96
C LEU A 216 -2.59 14.07 -3.91
N ILE A 217 -3.05 14.48 -2.71
CA ILE A 217 -4.27 15.28 -2.55
C ILE A 217 -4.16 16.58 -3.35
N ALA A 218 -3.02 17.26 -3.28
CA ALA A 218 -2.78 18.48 -4.07
C ALA A 218 -2.76 18.22 -5.59
N ALA A 219 -2.54 16.99 -6.04
CA ALA A 219 -2.54 16.62 -7.46
C ALA A 219 -3.91 16.19 -7.98
N ILE A 220 -4.89 15.96 -7.08
CA ILE A 220 -6.28 15.62 -7.43
C ILE A 220 -7.24 16.84 -7.27
N GLU A 221 -6.88 17.83 -6.48
CA GLU A 221 -7.62 19.09 -6.33
C GLU A 221 -7.41 20.02 -7.54
#